data_eac653d21e091beb36c0cfea6d79c8ad
#
_entry.id   eac653d21e091beb36c0cfea6d79c8ad
#
_cell.length_a   1.000
_cell.length_b   1.000
_cell.length_c   1.000
_cell.angle_alpha   90.00
_cell.angle_beta   90.00
_cell.angle_gamma   90.00
#
_symmetry.space_group_name_H-M   'P 1'
#
loop_
_entity.id
_entity.type
_entity.pdbx_description
1 polymer ?
#
loop_
_entity_poly.entity_id
_entity_poly.type
_entity_poly.pdbx_seq_one_letter_code
_entity_poly.pdbx_strand_id
1 'polypeptide(L)'
;KQSVTLKNGYKYEIDRKEMLRAYLDYLIDLVRQQFKCTFTSIQLLAPIRQKKKFEELFTQLLPDYHVNCELDEGMAVLFNRINNMINNNQYERDRWYHALIIDCGGGTTDLTSGLFRIDNNRVSYMIDLETRYENGDTNFGGNNLTYRILQMLKIRIAFEMGYIQQENIPGPENRFPYEQLDSLYRQAEQYIPTRFRDYRERSREQYFFVKNNYYYLFELAEMIKKQFFQSKFRYELYVSTNKDTKEGKVYLDRWKLSICVEGRFDRIHDSIEFPLYQNEI
;
A
#
# COMPACT_ATOMS: atom_id res chain seq x y z
N LYS A 1 15.81 13.35 11.41
CA LYS A 1 14.96 14.21 12.23
C LYS A 1 13.73 14.65 11.45
N GLN A 2 12.61 14.84 12.12
CA GLN A 2 11.36 15.30 11.53
C GLN A 2 10.86 16.52 12.32
N SER A 3 10.60 17.61 11.61
CA SER A 3 9.99 18.80 12.23
C SER A 3 8.47 18.57 12.38
N VAL A 4 8.00 18.70 13.61
CA VAL A 4 6.57 18.64 13.96
C VAL A 4 6.15 19.97 14.53
N THR A 5 5.06 20.54 14.01
CA THR A 5 4.48 21.76 14.54
C THR A 5 3.30 21.39 15.44
N LEU A 6 3.37 21.75 16.72
CA LEU A 6 2.29 21.55 17.66
C LEU A 6 1.12 22.50 17.40
N LYS A 7 -0.04 22.23 18.01
CA LYS A 7 -1.25 23.09 17.90
C LYS A 7 -1.01 24.56 18.36
N ASN A 8 -0.06 24.76 19.27
CA ASN A 8 0.34 26.07 19.78
C ASN A 8 1.37 26.80 18.88
N GLY A 9 1.72 26.24 17.72
CA GLY A 9 2.64 26.86 16.75
C GLY A 9 4.12 26.56 16.98
N TYR A 10 4.52 25.95 18.10
CA TYR A 10 5.92 25.61 18.37
C TYR A 10 6.37 24.46 17.44
N LYS A 11 7.59 24.61 16.88
CA LYS A 11 8.24 23.59 16.05
C LYS A 11 9.19 22.77 16.92
N TYR A 12 9.04 21.46 16.87
CA TYR A 12 9.96 20.52 17.48
C TYR A 12 10.62 19.67 16.42
N GLU A 13 11.91 19.45 16.56
CA GLU A 13 12.61 18.42 15.81
C GLU A 13 12.60 17.13 16.63
N ILE A 14 11.94 16.11 16.09
CA ILE A 14 11.85 14.80 16.73
C ILE A 14 12.72 13.82 15.94
N ASP A 15 13.53 13.04 16.64
CA ASP A 15 14.22 11.91 16.02
C ASP A 15 13.21 10.77 15.77
N ARG A 16 13.22 10.26 14.54
CA ARG A 16 12.32 9.16 14.17
C ARG A 16 12.59 7.88 14.95
N LYS A 17 13.84 7.63 15.32
CA LYS A 17 14.21 6.48 16.15
C LYS A 17 13.63 6.60 17.56
N GLU A 18 13.69 7.78 18.17
CA GLU A 18 13.07 8.04 19.48
C GLU A 18 11.55 7.86 19.44
N MET A 19 10.89 8.35 18.38
CA MET A 19 9.45 8.14 18.21
C MET A 19 9.10 6.65 18.07
N LEU A 20 9.89 5.91 17.27
CA LEU A 20 9.67 4.48 17.08
C LEU A 20 9.90 3.73 18.40
N ARG A 21 10.96 4.07 19.13
CA ARG A 21 11.21 3.48 20.46
C ARG A 21 10.05 3.73 21.42
N ALA A 22 9.61 4.97 21.56
CA ALA A 22 8.49 5.30 22.44
C ALA A 22 7.21 4.54 22.09
N TYR A 23 6.95 4.34 20.79
CA TYR A 23 5.83 3.53 20.33
C TYR A 23 5.99 2.04 20.68
N LEU A 24 7.19 1.50 20.51
CA LEU A 24 7.47 0.10 20.87
C LEU A 24 7.37 -0.12 22.38
N ASP A 25 7.92 0.78 23.20
CA ASP A 25 7.80 0.71 24.64
C ASP A 25 6.33 0.71 25.08
N TYR A 26 5.51 1.58 24.46
CA TYR A 26 4.05 1.60 24.69
C TYR A 26 3.39 0.26 24.34
N LEU A 27 3.71 -0.34 23.18
CA LEU A 27 3.15 -1.63 22.80
C LEU A 27 3.58 -2.76 23.75
N ILE A 28 4.85 -2.76 24.16
CA ILE A 28 5.40 -3.72 25.10
C ILE A 28 4.67 -3.62 26.45
N ASP A 29 4.45 -2.42 26.94
CA ASP A 29 3.73 -2.19 28.20
C ASP A 29 2.27 -2.62 28.11
N LEU A 30 1.59 -2.39 26.98
CA LEU A 30 0.24 -2.90 26.75
C LEU A 30 0.19 -4.43 26.83
N VAL A 31 1.13 -5.12 26.17
CA VAL A 31 1.21 -6.59 26.19
C VAL A 31 1.47 -7.09 27.63
N ARG A 32 2.41 -6.47 28.34
CA ARG A 32 2.70 -6.82 29.75
C ARG A 32 1.48 -6.67 30.64
N GLN A 33 0.75 -5.57 30.49
CA GLN A 33 -0.45 -5.30 31.29
C GLN A 33 -1.58 -6.28 30.95
N GLN A 34 -1.80 -6.57 29.68
CA GLN A 34 -2.89 -7.43 29.23
C GLN A 34 -2.65 -8.90 29.58
N PHE A 35 -1.45 -9.39 29.37
CA PHE A 35 -1.11 -10.81 29.58
C PHE A 35 -0.46 -11.08 30.94
N LYS A 36 -0.18 -10.03 31.73
CA LYS A 36 0.48 -10.13 33.06
C LYS A 36 1.76 -10.95 33.01
N CYS A 37 2.54 -10.80 31.96
CA CYS A 37 3.78 -11.53 31.71
C CYS A 37 4.95 -10.60 31.47
N THR A 38 6.16 -11.11 31.66
CA THR A 38 7.40 -10.53 31.18
C THR A 38 7.95 -11.39 30.07
N PHE A 39 8.61 -10.78 29.10
CA PHE A 39 9.28 -11.48 28.01
C PHE A 39 10.64 -10.85 27.77
N THR A 40 11.58 -11.67 27.29
CA THR A 40 12.98 -11.29 27.04
C THR A 40 13.34 -11.37 25.56
N SER A 41 12.46 -11.96 24.76
CA SER A 41 12.69 -12.16 23.33
C SER A 41 11.54 -11.61 22.51
N ILE A 42 11.88 -10.99 21.38
CA ILE A 42 10.94 -10.42 20.43
C ILE A 42 11.27 -10.98 19.04
N GLN A 43 10.31 -11.68 18.44
CA GLN A 43 10.37 -12.10 17.05
C GLN A 43 9.77 -11.02 16.17
N LEU A 44 10.54 -10.52 15.21
CA LEU A 44 10.07 -9.59 14.18
C LEU A 44 9.78 -10.34 12.88
N LEU A 45 8.73 -9.90 12.20
CA LEU A 45 8.50 -10.23 10.80
C LEU A 45 8.95 -9.06 9.95
N ALA A 46 9.70 -9.31 8.91
CA ALA A 46 10.21 -8.28 8.02
C ALA A 46 10.25 -8.80 6.57
N PRO A 47 10.07 -7.91 5.59
CA PRO A 47 10.25 -8.26 4.19
C PRO A 47 11.62 -8.90 3.97
N ILE A 48 11.69 -9.95 3.17
CA ILE A 48 12.87 -10.81 3.02
C ILE A 48 14.15 -10.01 2.78
N ARG A 49 14.11 -9.06 1.85
CA ARG A 49 15.27 -8.21 1.51
C ARG A 49 15.68 -7.19 2.58
N GLN A 50 14.84 -6.99 3.59
CA GLN A 50 15.06 -6.00 4.65
C GLN A 50 15.34 -6.63 6.02
N LYS A 51 15.27 -7.94 6.16
CA LYS A 51 15.47 -8.67 7.43
C LYS A 51 16.65 -8.13 8.23
N LYS A 52 17.85 -8.14 7.64
CA LYS A 52 19.07 -7.69 8.31
C LYS A 52 19.01 -6.24 8.79
N LYS A 53 18.48 -5.33 7.98
CA LYS A 53 18.32 -3.92 8.35
C LYS A 53 17.33 -3.73 9.50
N PHE A 54 16.25 -4.51 9.50
CA PHE A 54 15.26 -4.49 10.58
C PHE A 54 15.88 -5.03 11.88
N GLU A 55 16.54 -6.17 11.83
CA GLU A 55 17.22 -6.77 12.98
C GLU A 55 18.22 -5.80 13.61
N GLU A 56 19.13 -5.21 12.82
CA GLU A 56 20.10 -4.21 13.28
C GLU A 56 19.42 -3.00 13.91
N LEU A 57 18.35 -2.46 13.28
CA LEU A 57 17.62 -1.31 13.79
C LEU A 57 16.93 -1.62 15.12
N PHE A 58 16.17 -2.73 15.17
CA PHE A 58 15.38 -3.05 16.35
C PHE A 58 16.23 -3.54 17.53
N THR A 59 17.34 -4.20 17.27
CA THR A 59 18.34 -4.50 18.33
C THR A 59 18.88 -3.23 18.96
N GLN A 60 19.14 -2.17 18.18
CA GLN A 60 19.55 -0.87 18.71
C GLN A 60 18.42 -0.16 19.49
N LEU A 61 17.18 -0.30 19.06
CA LEU A 61 16.04 0.34 19.70
C LEU A 61 15.59 -0.38 20.97
N LEU A 62 15.80 -1.67 21.06
CA LEU A 62 15.32 -2.55 22.13
C LEU A 62 16.48 -3.34 22.77
N PRO A 63 17.47 -2.64 23.39
CA PRO A 63 18.69 -3.29 23.89
C PRO A 63 18.43 -4.28 25.04
N ASP A 64 17.29 -4.15 25.72
CA ASP A 64 16.89 -5.01 26.84
C ASP A 64 16.25 -6.34 26.40
N TYR A 65 16.11 -6.53 25.09
CA TYR A 65 15.44 -7.69 24.51
C TYR A 65 16.34 -8.41 23.51
N HIS A 66 16.16 -9.71 23.44
CA HIS A 66 16.71 -10.50 22.36
C HIS A 66 15.79 -10.36 21.14
N VAL A 67 16.25 -9.61 20.14
CA VAL A 67 15.51 -9.38 18.88
C VAL A 67 16.02 -10.34 17.84
N ASN A 68 15.10 -11.03 17.15
CA ASN A 68 15.46 -11.87 16.03
C ASN A 68 14.45 -11.68 14.86
N CYS A 69 14.90 -11.92 13.63
CA CYS A 69 14.13 -11.84 12.38
C CYS A 69 14.23 -13.15 11.56
N GLU A 70 14.42 -14.30 12.19
CA GLU A 70 14.59 -15.57 11.49
C GLU A 70 13.30 -15.96 10.74
N LEU A 71 12.16 -15.74 11.38
CA LEU A 71 10.87 -16.02 10.78
C LEU A 71 10.44 -14.86 9.87
N ASP A 72 10.16 -15.15 8.61
CA ASP A 72 9.56 -14.20 7.69
C ASP A 72 8.04 -14.35 7.57
N GLU A 73 7.40 -13.40 6.88
CA GLU A 73 5.95 -13.38 6.69
C GLU A 73 5.46 -14.61 5.93
N GLY A 74 6.19 -15.05 4.88
CA GLY A 74 5.86 -16.25 4.11
C GLY A 74 5.90 -17.52 4.94
N MET A 75 6.92 -17.67 5.78
CA MET A 75 7.02 -18.80 6.69
C MET A 75 5.92 -18.81 7.74
N ALA A 76 5.54 -17.64 8.27
CA ALA A 76 4.41 -17.54 9.20
C ALA A 76 3.10 -18.00 8.57
N VAL A 77 2.85 -17.62 7.30
CA VAL A 77 1.69 -18.09 6.52
C VAL A 77 1.75 -19.62 6.32
N LEU A 78 2.92 -20.16 6.01
CA LEU A 78 3.11 -21.60 5.84
C LEU A 78 2.81 -22.36 7.13
N PHE A 79 3.31 -21.91 8.28
CA PHE A 79 2.99 -22.51 9.58
C PHE A 79 1.49 -22.52 9.86
N ASN A 80 0.79 -21.43 9.59
CA ASN A 80 -0.65 -21.37 9.74
C ASN A 80 -1.36 -22.39 8.81
N ARG A 81 -0.91 -22.52 7.57
CA ARG A 81 -1.45 -23.52 6.63
C ARG A 81 -1.22 -24.94 7.12
N ILE A 82 -0.02 -25.26 7.60
CA ILE A 82 0.32 -26.57 8.17
C ILE A 82 -0.59 -26.88 9.37
N ASN A 83 -0.76 -25.92 10.28
CA ASN A 83 -1.65 -26.08 11.43
C ASN A 83 -3.10 -26.37 11.00
N ASN A 84 -3.60 -25.67 9.98
CA ASN A 84 -4.93 -25.94 9.44
C ASN A 84 -5.03 -27.32 8.78
N MET A 85 -3.99 -27.80 8.10
CA MET A 85 -3.94 -29.16 7.55
C MET A 85 -3.99 -30.22 8.65
N ILE A 86 -3.28 -30.01 9.75
CA ILE A 86 -3.29 -30.88 10.92
C ILE A 86 -4.69 -30.92 11.54
N ASN A 87 -5.27 -29.73 11.85
CA ASN A 87 -6.56 -29.63 12.51
C ASN A 87 -7.72 -30.25 11.68
N ASN A 88 -7.61 -30.17 10.36
CA ASN A 88 -8.61 -30.71 9.44
C ASN A 88 -8.27 -32.12 8.94
N ASN A 89 -7.21 -32.73 9.43
CA ASN A 89 -6.71 -34.03 8.99
C ASN A 89 -6.51 -34.12 7.46
N GLN A 90 -6.00 -33.06 6.85
CA GLN A 90 -5.79 -32.88 5.41
C GLN A 90 -4.33 -33.10 5.00
N TYR A 91 -3.66 -34.08 5.57
CA TYR A 91 -2.29 -34.44 5.23
C TYR A 91 -2.10 -35.96 5.18
N GLU A 92 -1.13 -36.40 4.40
CA GLU A 92 -0.64 -37.76 4.40
C GLU A 92 0.62 -37.84 5.27
N ARG A 93 0.69 -38.82 6.15
CA ARG A 93 1.84 -39.02 7.02
C ARG A 93 3.11 -39.21 6.20
N ASP A 94 4.22 -38.61 6.62
CA ASP A 94 5.55 -38.71 6.02
C ASP A 94 5.65 -38.28 4.54
N ARG A 95 4.62 -37.66 4.00
CA ARG A 95 4.65 -37.11 2.65
C ARG A 95 5.27 -35.72 2.63
N TRP A 96 6.18 -35.48 1.68
CA TRP A 96 6.70 -34.18 1.40
C TRP A 96 5.73 -33.37 0.55
N TYR A 97 5.46 -32.14 0.99
CA TYR A 97 4.64 -31.16 0.31
C TYR A 97 5.52 -30.00 -0.16
N HIS A 98 5.23 -29.50 -1.36
CA HIS A 98 5.80 -28.28 -1.87
C HIS A 98 4.84 -27.13 -1.61
N ALA A 99 5.35 -26.01 -1.11
CA ALA A 99 4.59 -24.79 -0.91
C ALA A 99 5.25 -23.64 -1.65
N LEU A 100 4.43 -22.80 -2.27
CA LEU A 100 4.80 -21.50 -2.77
C LEU A 100 3.88 -20.48 -2.13
N ILE A 101 4.46 -19.53 -1.42
CA ILE A 101 3.77 -18.41 -0.81
C ILE A 101 4.09 -17.16 -1.61
N ILE A 102 3.06 -16.45 -2.02
CA ILE A 102 3.14 -15.15 -2.68
C ILE A 102 2.43 -14.17 -1.77
N ASP A 103 3.20 -13.34 -1.07
CA ASP A 103 2.66 -12.29 -0.22
C ASP A 103 2.78 -10.95 -0.94
N CYS A 104 1.65 -10.44 -1.45
CA CYS A 104 1.57 -9.15 -2.12
C CYS A 104 0.90 -8.15 -1.19
N GLY A 105 1.73 -7.43 -0.44
CA GLY A 105 1.31 -6.37 0.46
C GLY A 105 0.97 -5.06 -0.28
N GLY A 106 0.83 -3.98 0.49
CA GLY A 106 0.59 -2.65 -0.07
C GLY A 106 1.78 -2.07 -0.83
N GLY A 107 2.99 -2.30 -0.35
CA GLY A 107 4.22 -1.72 -0.89
C GLY A 107 5.31 -2.71 -1.31
N THR A 108 5.19 -3.97 -0.91
CA THR A 108 6.15 -5.04 -1.15
C THR A 108 5.45 -6.28 -1.66
N THR A 109 6.20 -7.12 -2.35
CA THR A 109 5.77 -8.47 -2.72
C THR A 109 6.88 -9.43 -2.34
N ASP A 110 6.58 -10.41 -1.51
CA ASP A 110 7.51 -11.43 -1.06
C ASP A 110 7.12 -12.81 -1.62
N LEU A 111 8.12 -13.59 -1.99
CA LEU A 111 8.00 -14.94 -2.53
C LEU A 111 8.79 -15.89 -1.64
N THR A 112 8.14 -16.88 -1.06
CA THR A 112 8.78 -17.93 -0.27
C THR A 112 8.37 -19.29 -0.80
N SER A 113 9.35 -20.14 -1.09
CA SER A 113 9.12 -21.53 -1.47
C SER A 113 9.73 -22.46 -0.42
N GLY A 114 8.97 -23.44 0.00
CA GLY A 114 9.40 -24.40 1.00
C GLY A 114 8.93 -25.82 0.74
N LEU A 115 9.61 -26.76 1.36
CA LEU A 115 9.21 -28.14 1.49
C LEU A 115 8.83 -28.38 2.94
N PHE A 116 7.74 -29.11 3.16
CA PHE A 116 7.41 -29.55 4.50
C PHE A 116 6.86 -30.98 4.52
N ARG A 117 7.00 -31.58 5.66
CA ARG A 117 6.48 -32.91 5.97
C ARG A 117 5.89 -32.89 7.36
N ILE A 118 4.77 -33.60 7.53
CA ILE A 118 4.08 -33.75 8.81
C ILE A 118 4.16 -35.20 9.23
N ASP A 119 4.77 -35.48 10.37
CA ASP A 119 4.72 -36.77 11.04
C ASP A 119 3.90 -36.68 12.33
N ASN A 120 3.22 -37.75 12.67
CA ASN A 120 2.40 -37.87 13.87
C ASN A 120 2.79 -39.17 14.62
N ASN A 121 3.45 -38.98 15.75
CA ASN A 121 3.84 -40.11 16.62
C ASN A 121 2.80 -40.44 17.69
N ARG A 122 1.54 -40.03 17.54
CA ARG A 122 0.40 -40.19 18.46
C ARG A 122 0.45 -39.31 19.72
N VAL A 123 1.57 -38.71 20.05
CA VAL A 123 1.75 -37.83 21.22
C VAL A 123 1.90 -36.39 20.76
N SER A 124 2.60 -36.19 19.67
CA SER A 124 2.89 -34.87 19.11
C SER A 124 3.01 -34.91 17.59
N TYR A 125 2.82 -33.78 16.97
CA TYR A 125 3.12 -33.58 15.57
C TYR A 125 4.58 -33.08 15.45
N MET A 126 5.33 -33.72 14.54
CA MET A 126 6.63 -33.28 14.10
C MET A 126 6.51 -32.68 12.72
N ILE A 127 7.04 -31.49 12.55
CA ILE A 127 7.01 -30.75 11.28
C ILE A 127 8.45 -30.55 10.85
N ASP A 128 8.83 -31.23 9.77
CA ASP A 128 10.08 -30.91 9.08
C ASP A 128 9.78 -29.83 8.04
N LEU A 129 10.56 -28.76 8.07
CA LEU A 129 10.38 -27.62 7.21
C LEU A 129 11.72 -27.17 6.64
N GLU A 130 11.78 -27.03 5.34
CA GLU A 130 12.97 -26.60 4.61
C GLU A 130 12.62 -25.46 3.67
N THR A 131 13.20 -24.29 3.89
CA THR A 131 13.10 -23.17 2.95
C THR A 131 14.00 -23.42 1.77
N ARG A 132 13.44 -23.38 0.55
CA ARG A 132 14.16 -23.64 -0.70
C ARG A 132 14.53 -22.37 -1.43
N TYR A 133 13.65 -21.38 -1.40
CA TYR A 133 13.84 -20.14 -2.11
C TYR A 133 13.10 -19.00 -1.43
N GLU A 134 13.79 -17.89 -1.29
CA GLU A 134 13.23 -16.64 -0.80
C GLU A 134 13.62 -15.51 -1.75
N ASN A 135 12.69 -14.68 -2.12
CA ASN A 135 12.92 -13.45 -2.88
C ASN A 135 11.81 -12.45 -2.60
N GLY A 136 11.98 -11.23 -3.06
CA GLY A 136 10.96 -10.21 -2.90
C GLY A 136 11.24 -8.96 -3.73
N ASP A 137 10.22 -8.15 -3.93
CA ASP A 137 10.32 -6.79 -4.47
C ASP A 137 9.88 -5.79 -3.40
N THR A 138 10.79 -4.91 -3.01
CA THR A 138 10.54 -3.89 -1.98
C THR A 138 9.86 -2.64 -2.52
N ASN A 139 9.60 -2.58 -3.81
CA ASN A 139 9.04 -1.41 -4.49
C ASN A 139 7.77 -1.72 -5.29
N PHE A 140 7.27 -2.95 -5.23
CA PHE A 140 6.05 -3.35 -5.93
C PHE A 140 5.05 -3.97 -4.96
N GLY A 141 3.82 -3.47 -5.00
CA GLY A 141 2.70 -3.95 -4.21
C GLY A 141 1.39 -3.28 -4.65
N GLY A 142 0.33 -3.52 -3.92
CA GLY A 142 -1.01 -3.02 -4.24
C GLY A 142 -1.12 -1.49 -4.39
N ASN A 143 -0.28 -0.74 -3.68
CA ASN A 143 -0.23 0.73 -3.79
C ASN A 143 0.31 1.20 -5.16
N ASN A 144 1.13 0.41 -5.84
CA ASN A 144 1.60 0.74 -7.18
C ASN A 144 0.45 0.73 -8.18
N LEU A 145 -0.46 -0.25 -8.06
CA LEU A 145 -1.69 -0.29 -8.87
C LEU A 145 -2.59 0.91 -8.55
N THR A 146 -2.81 1.21 -7.27
CA THR A 146 -3.58 2.39 -6.86
C THR A 146 -2.97 3.68 -7.41
N TYR A 147 -1.65 3.80 -7.36
CA TYR A 147 -0.94 4.95 -7.91
C TYR A 147 -1.09 5.06 -9.44
N ARG A 148 -1.08 3.95 -10.18
CA ARG A 148 -1.32 3.97 -11.64
C ARG A 148 -2.75 4.43 -11.95
N ILE A 149 -3.74 3.95 -11.23
CA ILE A 149 -5.14 4.42 -11.38
C ILE A 149 -5.25 5.92 -11.04
N LEU A 150 -4.56 6.39 -9.99
CA LEU A 150 -4.49 7.82 -9.68
C LEU A 150 -3.92 8.63 -10.85
N GLN A 151 -2.86 8.14 -11.51
CA GLN A 151 -2.29 8.80 -12.68
C GLN A 151 -3.31 8.91 -13.82
N MET A 152 -4.04 7.83 -14.09
CA MET A 152 -5.08 7.83 -15.11
C MET A 152 -6.23 8.77 -14.79
N LEU A 153 -6.69 8.81 -13.55
CA LEU A 153 -7.69 9.77 -13.10
C LEU A 153 -7.25 11.21 -13.34
N LYS A 154 -6.00 11.55 -13.04
CA LYS A 154 -5.46 12.90 -13.29
C LYS A 154 -5.50 13.27 -14.77
N ILE A 155 -5.07 12.36 -15.65
CA ILE A 155 -5.10 12.58 -17.09
C ILE A 155 -6.55 12.82 -17.53
N ARG A 156 -7.47 11.98 -17.07
CA ARG A 156 -8.88 12.08 -17.43
C ARG A 156 -9.52 13.38 -16.96
N ILE A 157 -9.27 13.77 -15.70
CA ILE A 157 -9.75 15.04 -15.16
C ILE A 157 -9.18 16.23 -15.95
N ALA A 158 -7.88 16.24 -16.22
CA ALA A 158 -7.23 17.29 -16.98
C ALA A 158 -7.79 17.40 -18.42
N PHE A 159 -8.14 16.28 -19.02
CA PHE A 159 -8.83 16.23 -20.31
C PHE A 159 -10.22 16.86 -20.24
N GLU A 160 -11.07 16.42 -19.31
CA GLU A 160 -12.44 16.94 -19.15
C GLU A 160 -12.45 18.45 -18.82
N MET A 161 -11.39 18.95 -18.22
CA MET A 161 -11.18 20.38 -17.98
C MET A 161 -10.56 21.13 -19.15
N GLY A 162 -10.25 20.46 -20.26
CA GLY A 162 -9.69 21.08 -21.46
C GLY A 162 -8.20 21.38 -21.40
N TYR A 163 -7.46 20.89 -20.40
CA TYR A 163 -6.01 21.09 -20.27
C TYR A 163 -5.19 20.08 -21.08
N ILE A 164 -5.75 18.95 -21.43
CA ILE A 164 -5.17 17.93 -22.32
C ILE A 164 -6.09 17.77 -23.52
N GLN A 165 -5.51 17.78 -24.73
CA GLN A 165 -6.31 17.66 -25.95
C GLN A 165 -6.67 16.20 -26.23
N GLN A 166 -7.83 16.00 -26.85
CA GLN A 166 -8.39 14.68 -27.17
C GLN A 166 -7.49 13.83 -28.06
N GLU A 167 -6.73 14.46 -28.95
CA GLU A 167 -5.79 13.77 -29.86
C GLU A 167 -4.71 12.99 -29.12
N ASN A 168 -4.44 13.35 -27.89
CA ASN A 168 -3.44 12.71 -27.02
C ASN A 168 -4.00 11.59 -26.16
N ILE A 169 -5.33 11.40 -26.12
CA ILE A 169 -5.98 10.37 -25.31
C ILE A 169 -6.51 9.28 -26.24
N PRO A 170 -6.08 8.03 -26.08
CA PRO A 170 -6.63 6.92 -26.84
C PRO A 170 -8.14 6.79 -26.58
N GLY A 171 -8.89 6.47 -27.63
CA GLY A 171 -10.31 6.14 -27.50
C GLY A 171 -10.53 4.87 -26.65
N PRO A 172 -11.79 4.58 -26.29
CA PRO A 172 -12.14 3.47 -25.40
C PRO A 172 -11.70 2.08 -25.90
N GLU A 173 -11.46 1.96 -27.22
CA GLU A 173 -11.01 0.72 -27.85
C GLU A 173 -9.48 0.55 -27.85
N ASN A 174 -8.73 1.61 -27.58
CA ASN A 174 -7.28 1.62 -27.64
C ASN A 174 -6.68 1.67 -26.24
N ARG A 175 -5.75 0.77 -25.96
CA ARG A 175 -4.94 0.83 -24.73
C ARG A 175 -4.03 2.05 -24.77
N PHE A 176 -3.84 2.69 -23.62
CA PHE A 176 -2.81 3.70 -23.48
C PHE A 176 -1.44 3.09 -23.80
N PRO A 177 -0.71 3.57 -24.82
CA PRO A 177 0.66 3.17 -25.01
C PRO A 177 1.48 3.58 -23.80
N TYR A 178 2.27 2.68 -23.27
CA TYR A 178 3.03 2.89 -22.03
C TYR A 178 3.90 4.15 -22.07
N GLU A 179 4.49 4.43 -23.23
CA GLU A 179 5.35 5.60 -23.46
C GLU A 179 4.58 6.92 -23.47
N GLN A 180 3.35 6.93 -23.95
CA GLN A 180 2.49 8.12 -23.96
C GLN A 180 1.92 8.42 -22.58
N LEU A 181 1.66 7.40 -21.77
CA LEU A 181 1.08 7.56 -20.44
C LEU A 181 1.95 8.44 -19.52
N ASP A 182 3.26 8.25 -19.54
CA ASP A 182 4.17 9.04 -18.70
C ASP A 182 4.27 10.51 -19.17
N SER A 183 4.10 10.76 -20.46
CA SER A 183 4.04 12.12 -21.02
C SER A 183 2.75 12.83 -20.62
N LEU A 184 1.61 12.17 -20.78
CA LEU A 184 0.29 12.67 -20.38
C LEU A 184 0.22 12.90 -18.87
N TYR A 185 0.80 12.00 -18.09
CA TYR A 185 0.90 12.17 -16.64
C TYR A 185 1.68 13.41 -16.24
N ARG A 186 2.82 13.67 -16.90
CA ARG A 186 3.60 14.89 -16.66
C ARG A 186 2.83 16.16 -17.00
N GLN A 187 2.04 16.14 -18.09
CA GLN A 187 1.15 17.26 -18.42
C GLN A 187 0.05 17.42 -17.37
N ALA A 188 -0.63 16.35 -16.99
CA ALA A 188 -1.67 16.40 -15.97
C ALA A 188 -1.13 16.86 -14.59
N GLU A 189 0.14 16.52 -14.25
CA GLU A 189 0.78 16.94 -13.02
C GLU A 189 0.95 18.48 -12.94
N GLN A 190 1.06 19.18 -14.07
CA GLN A 190 1.16 20.64 -14.10
C GLN A 190 -0.14 21.30 -13.62
N TYR A 191 -1.29 20.71 -13.95
CA TYR A 191 -2.60 21.24 -13.64
C TYR A 191 -3.20 20.68 -12.35
N ILE A 192 -2.96 19.39 -12.08
CA ILE A 192 -3.44 18.68 -10.89
C ILE A 192 -2.25 18.09 -10.15
N PRO A 193 -1.45 18.92 -9.48
CA PRO A 193 -0.26 18.46 -8.81
C PRO A 193 -0.62 17.56 -7.61
N THR A 194 0.15 16.47 -7.48
CA THR A 194 0.01 15.48 -6.42
C THR A 194 1.33 15.20 -5.70
N ARG A 195 2.45 15.67 -6.24
CA ARG A 195 3.79 15.49 -5.66
C ARG A 195 4.03 16.50 -4.55
N PHE A 196 3.28 16.43 -3.46
CA PHE A 196 3.28 17.42 -2.36
C PHE A 196 4.65 17.59 -1.68
N ARG A 197 5.54 16.61 -1.79
CA ARG A 197 6.91 16.74 -1.24
C ARG A 197 7.70 17.85 -1.91
N ASP A 198 7.46 18.11 -3.18
CA ASP A 198 8.12 19.16 -3.97
C ASP A 198 7.70 20.57 -3.55
N TYR A 199 6.60 20.67 -2.80
CA TYR A 199 6.04 21.92 -2.29
C TYR A 199 6.36 22.20 -0.82
N ARG A 200 7.06 21.28 -0.14
CA ARG A 200 7.32 21.37 1.31
C ARG A 200 8.03 22.66 1.72
N GLU A 201 8.94 23.16 0.87
CA GLU A 201 9.77 24.35 1.13
C GLU A 201 9.25 25.60 0.44
N ARG A 202 8.23 25.50 -0.43
CA ARG A 202 7.73 26.65 -1.21
C ARG A 202 6.71 27.46 -0.43
N SER A 203 5.58 26.85 -0.10
CA SER A 203 4.49 27.51 0.61
C SER A 203 3.68 26.46 1.38
N ARG A 204 3.36 26.79 2.64
CA ARG A 204 2.51 25.93 3.47
C ARG A 204 1.15 25.68 2.85
N GLU A 205 0.55 26.71 2.28
CA GLU A 205 -0.77 26.62 1.65
C GLU A 205 -0.74 25.72 0.41
N GLN A 206 0.21 25.94 -0.50
CA GLN A 206 0.40 25.10 -1.69
C GLN A 206 0.69 23.65 -1.32
N TYR A 207 1.52 23.43 -0.30
CA TYR A 207 1.77 22.08 0.21
C TYR A 207 0.48 21.37 0.62
N PHE A 208 -0.44 22.05 1.31
CA PHE A 208 -1.71 21.46 1.71
C PHE A 208 -2.66 21.24 0.54
N PHE A 209 -2.73 22.13 -0.43
CA PHE A 209 -3.52 21.89 -1.65
C PHE A 209 -3.06 20.63 -2.39
N VAL A 210 -1.75 20.53 -2.65
CA VAL A 210 -1.18 19.38 -3.37
C VAL A 210 -1.30 18.09 -2.56
N LYS A 211 -1.15 18.16 -1.25
CA LYS A 211 -1.34 17.03 -0.35
C LYS A 211 -2.79 16.54 -0.34
N ASN A 212 -3.76 17.46 -0.32
CA ASN A 212 -5.17 17.12 -0.41
C ASN A 212 -5.51 16.48 -1.74
N ASN A 213 -5.00 17.00 -2.86
CA ASN A 213 -5.16 16.40 -4.18
C ASN A 213 -4.68 14.94 -4.18
N TYR A 214 -3.46 14.71 -3.66
CA TYR A 214 -2.90 13.36 -3.60
C TYR A 214 -3.80 12.40 -2.82
N TYR A 215 -4.17 12.73 -1.59
CA TYR A 215 -4.95 11.83 -0.76
C TYR A 215 -6.35 11.61 -1.31
N TYR A 216 -7.01 12.66 -1.79
CA TYR A 216 -8.33 12.53 -2.39
C TYR A 216 -8.33 11.61 -3.61
N LEU A 217 -7.40 11.82 -4.54
CA LEU A 217 -7.28 10.98 -5.73
C LEU A 217 -6.78 9.57 -5.39
N PHE A 218 -5.96 9.42 -4.36
CA PHE A 218 -5.51 8.10 -3.92
C PHE A 218 -6.65 7.29 -3.31
N GLU A 219 -7.49 7.88 -2.48
CA GLU A 219 -8.69 7.24 -1.93
C GLU A 219 -9.66 6.84 -3.04
N LEU A 220 -9.89 7.71 -4.01
CA LEU A 220 -10.73 7.42 -5.17
C LEU A 220 -10.16 6.28 -6.00
N ALA A 221 -8.86 6.31 -6.28
CA ALA A 221 -8.17 5.25 -7.02
C ALA A 221 -8.21 3.90 -6.28
N GLU A 222 -8.06 3.92 -4.96
CA GLU A 222 -8.16 2.71 -4.14
C GLU A 222 -9.58 2.10 -4.18
N MET A 223 -10.58 2.95 -4.17
CA MET A 223 -11.99 2.53 -4.30
C MET A 223 -12.25 1.91 -5.67
N ILE A 224 -11.78 2.54 -6.75
CA ILE A 224 -11.87 2.02 -8.12
C ILE A 224 -11.19 0.66 -8.22
N LYS A 225 -9.95 0.54 -7.73
CA LYS A 225 -9.19 -0.72 -7.71
C LYS A 225 -10.00 -1.83 -7.03
N LYS A 226 -10.54 -1.57 -5.84
CA LYS A 226 -11.32 -2.57 -5.10
C LYS A 226 -12.55 -3.00 -5.87
N GLN A 227 -13.29 -2.07 -6.47
CA GLN A 227 -14.48 -2.38 -7.25
C GLN A 227 -14.14 -3.21 -8.50
N PHE A 228 -13.06 -2.84 -9.21
CA PHE A 228 -12.59 -3.55 -10.38
C PHE A 228 -12.31 -5.04 -10.08
N PHE A 229 -11.59 -5.33 -9.01
CA PHE A 229 -11.25 -6.71 -8.65
C PHE A 229 -12.37 -7.48 -7.93
N GLN A 230 -13.37 -6.80 -7.39
CA GLN A 230 -14.53 -7.44 -6.77
C GLN A 230 -15.63 -7.82 -7.74
N SER A 231 -15.73 -7.14 -8.87
CA SER A 231 -16.77 -7.41 -9.87
C SER A 231 -16.43 -8.67 -10.66
N LYS A 232 -16.93 -9.80 -10.23
CA LYS A 232 -16.66 -11.13 -10.83
C LYS A 232 -17.09 -11.28 -12.30
N PHE A 233 -17.96 -10.39 -12.84
CA PHE A 233 -18.59 -10.62 -14.15
C PHE A 233 -18.96 -9.34 -14.93
N ARG A 234 -18.49 -8.14 -14.53
CA ARG A 234 -18.88 -6.92 -15.23
C ARG A 234 -17.71 -6.14 -15.74
N TYR A 235 -17.80 -5.78 -17.00
CA TYR A 235 -16.85 -4.92 -17.69
C TYR A 235 -17.05 -3.43 -17.40
N GLU A 236 -18.00 -3.08 -16.54
CA GLU A 236 -18.36 -1.73 -16.17
C GLU A 236 -17.94 -1.43 -14.74
N LEU A 237 -17.23 -0.34 -14.58
CA LEU A 237 -16.75 0.13 -13.30
C LEU A 237 -17.78 1.09 -12.71
N TYR A 238 -18.27 0.75 -11.55
CA TYR A 238 -19.12 1.64 -10.77
C TYR A 238 -18.28 2.43 -9.78
N VAL A 239 -18.10 3.71 -10.00
CA VAL A 239 -17.41 4.57 -9.07
C VAL A 239 -18.30 5.76 -8.74
N SER A 240 -18.55 5.96 -7.45
CA SER A 240 -19.25 7.13 -6.96
C SER A 240 -18.63 7.65 -5.68
N THR A 241 -18.50 8.94 -5.60
CA THR A 241 -18.22 9.66 -4.36
C THR A 241 -19.50 10.02 -3.62
N ASN A 242 -20.66 9.90 -4.27
CA ASN A 242 -21.99 10.05 -3.71
C ASN A 242 -22.75 8.72 -3.78
N LYS A 243 -23.81 8.57 -2.96
CA LYS A 243 -24.64 7.35 -2.87
C LYS A 243 -25.39 7.00 -4.16
N ASP A 244 -25.46 7.91 -5.12
CA ASP A 244 -26.15 7.72 -6.40
C ASP A 244 -25.12 7.37 -7.48
N THR A 245 -24.77 6.10 -7.57
CA THR A 245 -23.84 5.59 -8.58
C THR A 245 -24.52 5.39 -9.92
N LYS A 246 -24.01 6.07 -10.95
CA LYS A 246 -24.27 5.72 -12.34
C LYS A 246 -23.14 4.84 -12.86
N GLU A 247 -23.53 3.79 -13.59
CA GLU A 247 -22.60 2.82 -14.18
C GLU A 247 -21.53 3.48 -15.04
N GLY A 248 -20.27 3.10 -14.82
CA GLY A 248 -19.15 3.52 -15.66
C GLY A 248 -18.76 4.98 -15.56
N LYS A 249 -19.14 5.68 -14.50
CA LYS A 249 -18.83 7.09 -14.34
C LYS A 249 -18.13 7.37 -13.02
N VAL A 250 -17.17 8.29 -13.07
CA VAL A 250 -16.50 8.85 -11.90
C VAL A 250 -17.00 10.26 -11.66
N TYR A 251 -17.49 10.49 -10.45
CA TYR A 251 -17.95 11.79 -10.01
C TYR A 251 -16.93 12.41 -9.05
N LEU A 252 -16.49 13.64 -9.33
CA LEU A 252 -15.60 14.40 -8.46
C LEU A 252 -16.37 15.40 -7.62
N ASP A 253 -16.12 15.36 -6.32
CA ASP A 253 -16.61 16.37 -5.41
C ASP A 253 -15.82 17.68 -5.60
N ARG A 254 -16.53 18.74 -6.05
CA ARG A 254 -16.01 20.04 -6.43
C ARG A 254 -15.10 20.71 -5.39
N TRP A 255 -15.24 20.41 -4.13
CA TRP A 255 -14.49 21.09 -3.07
C TRP A 255 -13.23 20.37 -2.62
N LYS A 256 -12.96 19.20 -3.16
CA LYS A 256 -11.84 18.36 -2.70
C LYS A 256 -10.60 18.43 -3.57
N LEU A 257 -10.74 18.85 -4.83
CA LEU A 257 -9.62 18.93 -5.76
C LEU A 257 -9.28 20.38 -6.10
N SER A 258 -7.99 20.68 -6.12
CA SER A 258 -7.45 21.99 -6.52
C SER A 258 -6.65 21.87 -7.81
N ILE A 259 -6.84 22.82 -8.71
CA ILE A 259 -6.06 22.97 -9.94
C ILE A 259 -5.02 24.05 -9.79
N CYS A 260 -3.92 23.90 -10.51
CA CYS A 260 -2.86 24.88 -10.59
C CYS A 260 -2.74 25.39 -12.03
N VAL A 261 -3.03 26.66 -12.26
CA VAL A 261 -2.85 27.32 -13.56
C VAL A 261 -1.88 28.46 -13.37
N GLU A 262 -0.80 28.47 -14.15
CA GLU A 262 0.24 29.51 -14.05
C GLU A 262 0.75 29.75 -12.62
N GLY A 263 0.87 28.69 -11.82
CA GLY A 263 1.34 28.76 -10.43
C GLY A 263 0.29 29.20 -9.41
N ARG A 264 -0.92 29.49 -9.84
CA ARG A 264 -2.05 29.83 -8.95
C ARG A 264 -2.91 28.61 -8.69
N PHE A 265 -3.19 28.36 -7.42
CA PHE A 265 -4.07 27.29 -6.99
C PHE A 265 -5.50 27.79 -6.84
N ASP A 266 -6.43 27.12 -7.48
CA ASP A 266 -7.86 27.33 -7.31
C ASP A 266 -8.58 25.99 -7.11
N ARG A 267 -9.71 26.01 -6.45
CA ARG A 267 -10.54 24.82 -6.31
C ARG A 267 -11.39 24.63 -7.56
N ILE A 268 -11.67 23.38 -7.89
CA ILE A 268 -12.65 23.10 -8.92
C ILE A 268 -14.02 23.55 -8.41
N HIS A 269 -14.64 24.50 -9.13
CA HIS A 269 -15.91 25.10 -8.72
C HIS A 269 -17.10 24.23 -9.11
N ASP A 270 -17.00 23.45 -10.17
CA ASP A 270 -18.04 22.58 -10.69
C ASP A 270 -17.73 21.13 -10.46
N SER A 271 -18.78 20.33 -10.28
CA SER A 271 -18.66 18.87 -10.25
C SER A 271 -18.33 18.37 -11.65
N ILE A 272 -17.36 17.49 -11.74
CA ILE A 272 -16.95 16.85 -12.99
C ILE A 272 -17.42 15.41 -12.94
N GLU A 273 -18.17 15.00 -13.96
CA GLU A 273 -18.57 13.62 -14.21
C GLU A 273 -17.90 13.17 -15.51
N PHE A 274 -17.17 12.09 -15.47
CA PHE A 274 -16.52 11.54 -16.67
C PHE A 274 -16.63 10.02 -16.70
N PRO A 275 -16.69 9.41 -17.90
CA PRO A 275 -16.65 7.97 -18.03
C PRO A 275 -15.25 7.45 -17.71
N LEU A 276 -15.20 6.28 -17.09
CA LEU A 276 -13.98 5.52 -16.88
C LEU A 276 -14.11 4.18 -17.61
N TYR A 277 -13.22 3.92 -18.53
CA TYR A 277 -13.24 2.71 -19.33
C TYR A 277 -12.32 1.64 -18.73
N GLN A 278 -12.73 0.39 -18.83
CA GLN A 278 -11.98 -0.73 -18.26
C GLN A 278 -10.57 -0.88 -18.87
N ASN A 279 -10.39 -0.56 -20.13
CA ASN A 279 -9.09 -0.60 -20.79
C ASN A 279 -8.13 0.51 -20.35
N GLU A 280 -8.59 1.47 -19.55
CA GLU A 280 -7.78 2.52 -18.93
C GLU A 280 -7.21 2.07 -17.57
N ILE A 281 -7.73 1.00 -16.99
CA ILE A 281 -7.30 0.42 -15.70
C ILE A 281 -6.54 -0.88 -15.94
#